data_c556b8b2f82f566b64869030393e9981
#
_entry.id   c556b8b2f82f566b64869030393e9981
#
_cell.length_a   1.000
_cell.length_b   1.000
_cell.length_c   1.000
_cell.angle_alpha   90.00
_cell.angle_beta   90.00
_cell.angle_gamma   90.00
#
_symmetry.space_group_name_H-M   'P 1'
#
loop_
_entity.id
_entity.type
_entity.pdbx_description
1 polymer ?
#
loop_
_entity_poly.entity_id
_entity_poly.type
_entity_poly.pdbx_seq_one_letter_code
_entity_poly.pdbx_strand_id
1 'polypeptide(L)'
;MPSPAPLLLAAWLALPLAAHADVYMKVEPDGSVTLTDEPRRGFERIVATPGPASGGKSPIGGTGMAVPAPDTGSLPYAPLVAAAAVEHDLPEALIHAVIRAESNYDPGAVSPKGAVGLMQLMPDTAREMGVADARDPADNIRGGARYLKRLLGMFGNDVGLAVAAYNAGPGAVARSGGTPPFAETRRYVPRVIEHFERLGGRRAGRMS
;
A
#
# COMPACT_ATOMS: atom_id res chain seq x y z
N MET A 1 57.12 -36.96 1.48
CA MET A 1 55.81 -37.00 2.18
C MET A 1 55.09 -35.71 1.87
N PRO A 2 54.00 -35.69 1.06
CA PRO A 2 53.23 -34.47 0.79
C PRO A 2 52.13 -34.29 1.84
N SER A 3 52.05 -33.08 2.38
CA SER A 3 50.99 -32.60 3.30
C SER A 3 49.64 -32.53 2.61
N PRO A 4 48.53 -32.86 3.28
CA PRO A 4 47.19 -32.67 2.72
C PRO A 4 46.74 -31.23 2.84
N ALA A 5 46.19 -30.70 1.75
CA ALA A 5 45.54 -29.38 1.70
C ALA A 5 44.19 -29.38 2.43
N PRO A 6 43.79 -28.29 3.10
CA PRO A 6 42.48 -28.21 3.74
C PRO A 6 41.37 -28.00 2.72
N LEU A 7 40.34 -28.85 2.80
CA LEU A 7 39.06 -28.70 2.13
C LEU A 7 38.32 -27.49 2.72
N LEU A 8 38.18 -26.42 1.94
CA LEU A 8 37.28 -25.32 2.25
C LEU A 8 35.82 -25.76 2.00
N LEU A 9 35.11 -26.03 3.08
CA LEU A 9 33.67 -26.22 3.07
C LEU A 9 33.02 -24.84 2.78
N ALA A 10 32.50 -24.67 1.57
CA ALA A 10 31.68 -23.53 1.24
C ALA A 10 30.31 -23.68 1.93
N ALA A 11 30.12 -22.96 3.05
CA ALA A 11 28.83 -22.82 3.69
C ALA A 11 27.96 -21.94 2.80
N TRP A 12 27.01 -22.56 2.13
CA TRP A 12 25.91 -21.85 1.48
C TRP A 12 25.03 -21.26 2.57
N LEU A 13 25.16 -19.96 2.84
CA LEU A 13 24.20 -19.17 3.60
C LEU A 13 22.91 -19.11 2.76
N ALA A 14 21.94 -19.95 3.10
CA ALA A 14 20.57 -19.79 2.64
C ALA A 14 20.05 -18.49 3.25
N LEU A 15 19.98 -17.44 2.43
CA LEU A 15 19.23 -16.23 2.76
C LEU A 15 17.78 -16.66 3.01
N PRO A 16 17.16 -16.26 4.14
CA PRO A 16 15.74 -16.53 4.35
C PRO A 16 14.96 -15.79 3.25
N LEU A 17 14.14 -16.56 2.49
CA LEU A 17 13.09 -15.96 1.67
C LEU A 17 12.31 -14.99 2.58
N ALA A 18 12.22 -13.73 2.17
CA ALA A 18 11.41 -12.74 2.86
C ALA A 18 9.97 -13.30 3.01
N ALA A 19 9.60 -13.63 4.24
CA ALA A 19 8.23 -13.96 4.57
C ALA A 19 7.41 -12.71 4.27
N HIS A 20 6.51 -12.80 3.30
CA HIS A 20 5.53 -11.75 3.06
C HIS A 20 4.66 -11.66 4.32
N ALA A 21 4.62 -10.51 4.95
CA ALA A 21 3.86 -10.31 6.17
C ALA A 21 2.39 -10.06 5.82
N ASP A 22 1.47 -10.66 6.59
CA ASP A 22 0.07 -10.27 6.57
C ASP A 22 -0.05 -8.79 6.96
N VAL A 23 -0.97 -8.04 6.34
CA VAL A 23 -1.22 -6.66 6.71
C VAL A 23 -2.53 -6.55 7.47
N TYR A 24 -2.50 -5.89 8.60
CA TYR A 24 -3.64 -5.66 9.49
C TYR A 24 -3.99 -4.17 9.52
N MET A 25 -5.28 -3.86 9.57
CA MET A 25 -5.80 -2.50 9.61
C MET A 25 -6.68 -2.27 10.84
N LYS A 26 -6.58 -1.10 11.43
CA LYS A 26 -7.54 -0.62 12.42
C LYS A 26 -8.01 0.79 12.04
N VAL A 27 -9.32 1.00 12.12
CA VAL A 27 -9.93 2.34 12.00
C VAL A 27 -10.33 2.80 13.39
N GLU A 28 -9.80 3.92 13.82
CA GLU A 28 -10.11 4.52 15.12
C GLU A 28 -11.43 5.31 15.05
N PRO A 29 -12.08 5.61 16.19
CA PRO A 29 -13.33 6.35 16.21
C PRO A 29 -13.27 7.77 15.62
N ASP A 30 -12.08 8.37 15.58
CA ASP A 30 -11.81 9.68 14.99
C ASP A 30 -11.60 9.63 13.46
N GLY A 31 -11.68 8.41 12.86
CA GLY A 31 -11.48 8.18 11.43
C GLY A 31 -10.02 7.99 11.02
N SER A 32 -9.07 7.98 11.95
CA SER A 32 -7.68 7.60 11.66
C SER A 32 -7.57 6.10 11.35
N VAL A 33 -6.68 5.74 10.42
CA VAL A 33 -6.47 4.36 9.96
C VAL A 33 -5.02 3.98 10.16
N THR A 34 -4.79 2.93 10.95
CA THR A 34 -3.45 2.39 11.22
C THR A 34 -3.26 1.05 10.52
N LEU A 35 -2.14 0.88 9.82
CA LEU A 35 -1.70 -0.38 9.24
C LEU A 35 -0.53 -0.96 10.04
N THR A 36 -0.49 -2.30 10.18
CA THR A 36 0.61 -3.02 10.82
C THR A 36 0.77 -4.40 10.19
N ASP A 37 1.98 -4.94 10.22
CA ASP A 37 2.31 -6.32 9.84
C ASP A 37 2.17 -7.29 11.03
N GLU A 38 1.86 -6.78 12.22
CA GLU A 38 1.68 -7.59 13.42
C GLU A 38 0.18 -7.78 13.76
N PRO A 39 -0.27 -9.01 14.06
CA PRO A 39 -1.64 -9.24 14.53
C PRO A 39 -1.83 -8.61 15.91
N ARG A 40 -2.67 -7.58 16.01
CA ARG A 40 -3.01 -6.90 17.27
C ARG A 40 -4.51 -6.96 17.52
N ARG A 41 -4.90 -6.95 18.81
CA ARG A 41 -6.31 -6.98 19.19
C ARG A 41 -7.03 -5.73 18.64
N GLY A 42 -8.12 -5.92 17.90
CA GLY A 42 -8.89 -4.83 17.28
C GLY A 42 -8.40 -4.42 15.89
N PHE A 43 -7.37 -5.10 15.35
CA PHE A 43 -6.95 -4.95 13.97
C PHE A 43 -7.56 -6.05 13.10
N GLU A 44 -8.02 -5.70 11.93
CA GLU A 44 -8.56 -6.61 10.92
C GLU A 44 -7.49 -6.92 9.88
N ARG A 45 -7.33 -8.21 9.53
CA ARG A 45 -6.38 -8.60 8.48
C ARG A 45 -6.96 -8.28 7.11
N ILE A 46 -6.29 -7.43 6.35
CA ILE A 46 -6.73 -6.96 5.03
C ILE A 46 -5.97 -7.58 3.86
N VAL A 47 -4.78 -8.15 4.10
CA VAL A 47 -3.99 -8.89 3.11
C VAL A 47 -3.56 -10.20 3.74
N ALA A 48 -3.88 -11.32 3.05
CA ALA A 48 -3.40 -12.64 3.40
C ALA A 48 -2.35 -13.06 2.37
N THR A 49 -1.12 -13.31 2.81
CA THR A 49 -0.11 -13.90 1.93
C THR A 49 -0.43 -15.38 1.71
N PRO A 50 -0.46 -15.89 0.47
CA PRO A 50 -0.53 -17.32 0.23
C PRO A 50 0.78 -17.97 0.72
N GLY A 51 0.75 -18.54 1.92
CA GLY A 51 1.87 -19.36 2.41
C GLY A 51 1.96 -20.66 1.63
N PRO A 52 3.15 -21.32 1.57
CA PRO A 52 3.27 -22.65 1.00
C PRO A 52 2.34 -23.60 1.77
N ALA A 53 1.54 -24.37 1.03
CA ALA A 53 0.58 -25.33 1.57
C ALA A 53 1.30 -26.37 2.45
N SER A 54 1.38 -26.12 3.75
CA SER A 54 1.76 -27.14 4.72
C SER A 54 0.50 -27.92 5.11
N GLY A 55 0.46 -29.18 4.71
CA GLY A 55 -0.57 -30.12 5.09
C GLY A 55 -0.63 -30.31 6.61
N GLY A 56 -1.58 -29.63 7.24
CA GLY A 56 -1.88 -29.74 8.65
C GLY A 56 -3.40 -29.76 8.84
N LYS A 57 -3.90 -30.84 9.44
CA LYS A 57 -5.31 -31.11 9.74
C LYS A 57 -5.98 -29.92 10.43
N SER A 58 -7.08 -29.45 9.85
CA SER A 58 -8.01 -28.50 10.48
C SER A 58 -8.62 -29.07 11.76
N PRO A 59 -8.72 -28.31 12.84
CA PRO A 59 -9.71 -28.54 13.86
C PRO A 59 -10.91 -27.60 13.65
N ILE A 60 -12.02 -28.20 13.29
CA ILE A 60 -13.40 -27.95 13.73
C ILE A 60 -13.91 -26.50 13.80
N GLY A 61 -14.89 -26.21 12.88
CA GLY A 61 -16.15 -25.56 13.25
C GLY A 61 -16.10 -24.10 13.67
N GLY A 62 -15.85 -23.23 12.72
CA GLY A 62 -16.31 -21.86 12.79
C GLY A 62 -16.77 -21.48 11.38
N THR A 63 -18.08 -21.27 11.21
CA THR A 63 -18.67 -20.67 10.01
C THR A 63 -18.26 -19.21 9.93
N GLY A 64 -16.94 -18.96 9.76
CA GLY A 64 -16.44 -17.69 9.33
C GLY A 64 -16.70 -17.58 7.83
N MET A 65 -17.66 -16.77 7.43
CA MET A 65 -17.78 -16.34 6.04
C MET A 65 -16.43 -15.74 5.66
N ALA A 66 -15.69 -16.44 4.80
CA ALA A 66 -14.49 -15.90 4.20
C ALA A 66 -14.90 -14.62 3.48
N VAL A 67 -14.43 -13.47 3.96
CA VAL A 67 -14.54 -12.21 3.22
C VAL A 67 -13.75 -12.45 1.93
N PRO A 68 -14.37 -12.37 0.74
CA PRO A 68 -13.64 -12.55 -0.50
C PRO A 68 -12.50 -11.54 -0.54
N ALA A 69 -11.31 -11.99 -0.93
CA ALA A 69 -10.20 -11.09 -1.22
C ALA A 69 -10.70 -10.01 -2.18
N PRO A 70 -10.27 -8.74 -2.00
CA PRO A 70 -10.71 -7.65 -2.87
C PRO A 70 -10.39 -8.00 -4.32
N ASP A 71 -11.38 -7.89 -5.22
CA ASP A 71 -11.18 -8.11 -6.66
C ASP A 71 -10.47 -6.89 -7.28
N THR A 72 -9.19 -6.73 -6.93
CA THR A 72 -8.32 -5.73 -7.56
C THR A 72 -7.83 -6.18 -8.93
N GLY A 73 -7.88 -7.49 -9.20
CA GLY A 73 -7.39 -8.09 -10.45
C GLY A 73 -8.17 -7.69 -11.70
N SER A 74 -9.43 -7.26 -11.55
CA SER A 74 -10.27 -6.76 -12.66
C SER A 74 -10.10 -5.25 -12.93
N LEU A 75 -9.36 -4.53 -12.10
CA LEU A 75 -9.16 -3.09 -12.24
C LEU A 75 -8.11 -2.75 -13.32
N PRO A 76 -8.19 -1.56 -13.94
CA PRO A 76 -7.16 -1.12 -14.88
C PRO A 76 -5.78 -1.14 -14.23
N TYR A 77 -4.77 -1.55 -15.00
CA TYR A 77 -3.37 -1.64 -14.57
C TYR A 77 -3.11 -2.61 -13.40
N ALA A 78 -4.03 -3.54 -13.08
CA ALA A 78 -3.89 -4.48 -11.97
C ALA A 78 -2.52 -5.19 -11.91
N PRO A 79 -1.93 -5.72 -13.02
CA PRO A 79 -0.60 -6.34 -12.96
C PRO A 79 0.51 -5.38 -12.53
N LEU A 80 0.44 -4.10 -12.94
CA LEU A 80 1.43 -3.08 -12.57
C LEU A 80 1.27 -2.67 -11.10
N VAL A 81 0.02 -2.54 -10.65
CA VAL A 81 -0.29 -2.25 -9.25
C VAL A 81 0.15 -3.39 -8.34
N ALA A 82 -0.13 -4.65 -8.71
CA ALA A 82 0.31 -5.83 -7.95
C ALA A 82 1.84 -5.88 -7.83
N ALA A 83 2.57 -5.61 -8.91
CA ALA A 83 4.03 -5.56 -8.88
C ALA A 83 4.55 -4.45 -7.94
N ALA A 84 3.98 -3.24 -8.02
CA ALA A 84 4.35 -2.12 -7.15
C ALA A 84 3.97 -2.37 -5.68
N ALA A 85 2.83 -3.02 -5.42
CA ALA A 85 2.37 -3.41 -4.10
C ALA A 85 3.37 -4.34 -3.41
N VAL A 86 3.83 -5.37 -4.14
CA VAL A 86 4.87 -6.31 -3.65
C VAL A 86 6.20 -5.59 -3.44
N GLU A 87 6.65 -4.77 -4.41
CA GLU A 87 7.95 -4.07 -4.33
C GLU A 87 8.02 -3.11 -3.12
N HIS A 88 6.90 -2.45 -2.80
CA HIS A 88 6.88 -1.41 -1.76
C HIS A 88 6.12 -1.82 -0.51
N ASP A 89 5.72 -3.09 -0.38
CA ASP A 89 4.96 -3.59 0.77
C ASP A 89 3.77 -2.69 1.09
N LEU A 90 2.85 -2.59 0.11
CA LEU A 90 1.61 -1.82 0.18
C LEU A 90 0.41 -2.68 -0.21
N PRO A 91 -0.78 -2.44 0.36
CA PRO A 91 -2.00 -3.02 -0.16
C PRO A 91 -2.29 -2.53 -1.59
N GLU A 92 -2.56 -3.45 -2.53
CA GLU A 92 -3.01 -3.10 -3.89
C GLU A 92 -4.21 -2.15 -3.86
N ALA A 93 -5.16 -2.42 -2.96
CA ALA A 93 -6.35 -1.62 -2.74
C ALA A 93 -6.03 -0.15 -2.43
N LEU A 94 -4.95 0.14 -1.68
CA LEU A 94 -4.54 1.50 -1.37
C LEU A 94 -3.96 2.21 -2.59
N ILE A 95 -3.13 1.52 -3.37
CA ILE A 95 -2.57 2.08 -4.61
C ILE A 95 -3.71 2.39 -5.60
N HIS A 96 -4.64 1.45 -5.80
CA HIS A 96 -5.81 1.66 -6.65
C HIS A 96 -6.69 2.82 -6.17
N ALA A 97 -6.88 2.96 -4.87
CA ALA A 97 -7.66 4.06 -4.28
C ALA A 97 -7.04 5.42 -4.60
N VAL A 98 -5.72 5.54 -4.50
CA VAL A 98 -4.99 6.76 -4.88
C VAL A 98 -5.11 7.01 -6.38
N ILE A 99 -4.83 6.03 -7.26
CA ILE A 99 -4.97 6.17 -8.72
C ILE A 99 -6.39 6.65 -9.09
N ARG A 100 -7.41 6.04 -8.48
CA ARG A 100 -8.81 6.43 -8.70
C ARG A 100 -9.09 7.87 -8.32
N ALA A 101 -8.54 8.33 -7.21
CA ALA A 101 -8.74 9.69 -6.72
C ALA A 101 -7.95 10.72 -7.53
N GLU A 102 -6.75 10.37 -8.01
CA GLU A 102 -5.84 11.28 -8.69
C GLU A 102 -6.22 11.50 -10.16
N SER A 103 -6.39 10.42 -10.91
CA SER A 103 -6.56 10.48 -12.37
C SER A 103 -7.82 9.77 -12.88
N ASN A 104 -8.53 9.03 -12.01
CA ASN A 104 -9.56 8.10 -12.46
C ASN A 104 -9.02 7.10 -13.52
N TYR A 105 -7.76 6.66 -13.36
CA TYR A 105 -7.04 5.76 -14.28
C TYR A 105 -6.69 6.36 -15.65
N ASP A 106 -6.63 7.68 -15.79
CA ASP A 106 -6.13 8.32 -17.00
C ASP A 106 -4.60 8.50 -16.96
N PRO A 107 -3.82 7.75 -17.77
CA PRO A 107 -2.36 7.85 -17.78
C PRO A 107 -1.88 9.17 -18.40
N GLY A 108 -2.72 9.82 -19.20
CA GLY A 108 -2.44 11.10 -19.86
C GLY A 108 -2.80 12.32 -18.99
N ALA A 109 -3.36 12.11 -17.79
CA ALA A 109 -3.81 13.21 -16.94
C ALA A 109 -2.67 14.17 -16.59
N VAL A 110 -2.94 15.48 -16.75
CA VAL A 110 -2.03 16.56 -16.33
C VAL A 110 -2.83 17.59 -15.57
N SER A 111 -2.45 17.85 -14.33
CA SER A 111 -3.11 18.87 -13.49
C SER A 111 -2.66 20.29 -13.87
N PRO A 112 -3.44 21.33 -13.54
CA PRO A 112 -3.02 22.72 -13.72
C PRO A 112 -1.74 23.10 -12.98
N LYS A 113 -1.37 22.33 -11.94
CA LYS A 113 -0.14 22.50 -11.16
C LYS A 113 1.04 21.71 -11.75
N GLY A 114 0.82 20.95 -12.83
CA GLY A 114 1.87 20.17 -13.50
C GLY A 114 2.07 18.76 -12.95
N ALA A 115 1.18 18.23 -12.12
CA ALA A 115 1.21 16.82 -11.75
C ALA A 115 0.81 15.95 -12.95
N VAL A 116 1.45 14.78 -13.11
CA VAL A 116 1.36 13.95 -14.34
C VAL A 116 1.02 12.50 -14.00
N GLY A 117 0.17 11.91 -14.84
CA GLY A 117 -0.06 10.47 -14.94
C GLY A 117 -1.02 9.90 -13.91
N LEU A 118 -1.03 8.58 -13.82
CA LEU A 118 -2.01 7.80 -13.03
C LEU A 118 -2.07 8.20 -11.55
N MET A 119 -0.92 8.42 -10.92
CA MET A 119 -0.79 8.81 -9.52
C MET A 119 -0.45 10.30 -9.35
N GLN A 120 -0.58 11.11 -10.39
CA GLN A 120 -0.40 12.58 -10.39
C GLN A 120 0.87 13.03 -9.67
N LEU A 121 2.01 12.54 -10.13
CA LEU A 121 3.30 12.92 -9.56
C LEU A 121 3.71 14.33 -10.02
N MET A 122 4.04 15.19 -9.06
CA MET A 122 4.70 16.45 -9.37
C MET A 122 6.11 16.19 -9.91
N PRO A 123 6.63 17.01 -10.85
CA PRO A 123 7.93 16.78 -11.48
C PRO A 123 9.08 16.56 -10.48
N ASP A 124 9.10 17.32 -9.39
CA ASP A 124 10.13 17.17 -8.36
C ASP A 124 10.00 15.84 -7.61
N THR A 125 8.77 15.45 -7.25
CA THR A 125 8.49 14.16 -6.63
C THR A 125 8.84 13.00 -7.56
N ALA A 126 8.48 13.10 -8.85
CA ALA A 126 8.82 12.09 -9.85
C ALA A 126 10.34 11.89 -9.93
N ARG A 127 11.11 12.98 -9.98
CA ARG A 127 12.58 12.93 -9.99
C ARG A 127 13.14 12.30 -8.71
N GLU A 128 12.65 12.71 -7.54
CA GLU A 128 13.07 12.13 -6.25
C GLU A 128 12.77 10.63 -6.15
N MET A 129 11.66 10.18 -6.74
CA MET A 129 11.24 8.78 -6.75
C MET A 129 11.87 7.98 -7.90
N GLY A 130 12.75 8.59 -8.70
CA GLY A 130 13.45 7.90 -9.78
C GLY A 130 12.56 7.53 -10.97
N VAL A 131 11.49 8.29 -11.22
CA VAL A 131 10.58 8.13 -12.35
C VAL A 131 11.23 8.75 -13.59
N ALA A 132 11.46 7.93 -14.60
CA ALA A 132 12.07 8.38 -15.86
C ALA A 132 11.04 9.07 -16.76
N ASP A 133 9.85 8.49 -16.89
CA ASP A 133 8.73 9.07 -17.61
C ASP A 133 7.44 8.98 -16.77
N ALA A 134 6.97 10.13 -16.28
CA ALA A 134 5.75 10.20 -15.50
C ALA A 134 4.46 9.90 -16.31
N ARG A 135 4.54 9.78 -17.64
CA ARG A 135 3.43 9.34 -18.50
C ARG A 135 3.44 7.84 -18.73
N ASP A 136 4.56 7.16 -18.53
CA ASP A 136 4.61 5.70 -18.55
C ASP A 136 3.87 5.13 -17.33
N PRO A 137 2.85 4.27 -17.55
CA PRO A 137 2.06 3.72 -16.45
C PRO A 137 2.88 2.96 -15.42
N ALA A 138 3.87 2.17 -15.84
CA ALA A 138 4.67 1.35 -14.94
C ALA A 138 5.58 2.22 -14.06
N ASP A 139 6.25 3.21 -14.67
CA ASP A 139 7.12 4.15 -13.97
C ASP A 139 6.33 5.02 -12.98
N ASN A 140 5.15 5.51 -13.42
CA ASN A 140 4.30 6.36 -12.60
C ASN A 140 3.74 5.62 -11.38
N ILE A 141 3.20 4.40 -11.57
CA ILE A 141 2.66 3.58 -10.48
C ILE A 141 3.77 3.20 -9.49
N ARG A 142 4.93 2.75 -9.99
CA ARG A 142 6.07 2.39 -9.13
C ARG A 142 6.57 3.57 -8.31
N GLY A 143 6.76 4.74 -8.95
CA GLY A 143 7.20 5.96 -8.27
C GLY A 143 6.18 6.48 -7.26
N GLY A 144 4.89 6.48 -7.62
CA GLY A 144 3.80 6.88 -6.74
C GLY A 144 3.65 5.97 -5.53
N ALA A 145 3.75 4.65 -5.71
CA ALA A 145 3.74 3.67 -4.62
C ALA A 145 4.95 3.87 -3.68
N ARG A 146 6.15 4.08 -4.22
CA ARG A 146 7.34 4.42 -3.43
C ARG A 146 7.14 5.68 -2.60
N TYR A 147 6.56 6.73 -3.18
CA TYR A 147 6.26 7.97 -2.47
C TYR A 147 5.24 7.75 -1.36
N LEU A 148 4.16 7.01 -1.63
CA LEU A 148 3.13 6.66 -0.65
C LEU A 148 3.71 5.85 0.53
N LYS A 149 4.57 4.86 0.27
CA LYS A 149 5.28 4.09 1.32
C LYS A 149 6.15 4.99 2.18
N ARG A 150 6.89 5.91 1.58
CA ARG A 150 7.69 6.90 2.31
C ARG A 150 6.83 7.74 3.24
N LEU A 151 5.67 8.22 2.77
CA LEU A 151 4.74 9.00 3.58
C LEU A 151 4.15 8.19 4.73
N LEU A 152 3.77 6.94 4.50
CA LEU A 152 3.34 6.03 5.57
C LEU A 152 4.42 5.91 6.67
N GLY A 153 5.68 5.72 6.28
CA GLY A 153 6.79 5.68 7.22
C GLY A 153 6.96 6.98 8.02
N MET A 154 6.75 8.15 7.38
CA MET A 154 6.85 9.45 8.05
C MET A 154 5.74 9.69 9.07
N PHE A 155 4.57 9.11 8.86
CA PHE A 155 3.38 9.34 9.69
C PHE A 155 2.95 8.09 10.49
N GLY A 156 3.89 7.22 10.86
CA GLY A 156 3.64 6.09 11.76
C GLY A 156 2.64 5.05 11.22
N ASN A 157 2.57 4.90 9.90
CA ASN A 157 1.61 4.06 9.18
C ASN A 157 0.14 4.51 9.31
N ASP A 158 -0.10 5.77 9.71
CA ASP A 158 -1.43 6.37 9.62
C ASP A 158 -1.76 6.66 8.16
N VAL A 159 -2.70 5.89 7.61
CA VAL A 159 -3.12 6.00 6.21
C VAL A 159 -3.78 7.35 5.92
N GLY A 160 -4.57 7.87 6.86
CA GLY A 160 -5.24 9.16 6.71
C GLY A 160 -4.23 10.31 6.60
N LEU A 161 -3.22 10.32 7.47
CA LEU A 161 -2.15 11.33 7.43
C LEU A 161 -1.25 11.16 6.20
N ALA A 162 -0.91 9.93 5.82
CA ALA A 162 -0.12 9.67 4.62
C ALA A 162 -0.84 10.12 3.35
N VAL A 163 -2.14 9.85 3.23
CA VAL A 163 -2.99 10.31 2.12
C VAL A 163 -3.14 11.83 2.13
N ALA A 164 -3.30 12.46 3.30
CA ALA A 164 -3.30 13.91 3.43
C ALA A 164 -1.98 14.52 2.96
N ALA A 165 -0.86 13.89 3.32
CA ALA A 165 0.48 14.32 2.94
C ALA A 165 0.76 14.09 1.43
N TYR A 166 0.17 13.06 0.84
CA TYR A 166 0.25 12.83 -0.60
C TYR A 166 -0.32 14.02 -1.39
N ASN A 167 -1.49 14.50 -0.97
CA ASN A 167 -2.17 15.64 -1.62
C ASN A 167 -1.59 17.01 -1.22
N ALA A 168 -1.35 17.25 0.07
CA ALA A 168 -1.00 18.57 0.60
C ALA A 168 0.51 18.78 0.79
N GLY A 169 1.30 17.72 0.67
CA GLY A 169 2.71 17.68 1.04
C GLY A 169 2.95 17.40 2.53
N PRO A 170 4.01 16.63 2.86
CA PRO A 170 4.30 16.21 4.25
C PRO A 170 4.55 17.37 5.19
N GLY A 171 5.17 18.45 4.71
CA GLY A 171 5.41 19.66 5.52
C GLY A 171 4.11 20.35 5.98
N ALA A 172 3.03 20.31 5.18
CA ALA A 172 1.76 20.88 5.57
C ALA A 172 1.09 20.06 6.67
N VAL A 173 1.11 18.73 6.56
CA VAL A 173 0.58 17.82 7.57
C VAL A 173 1.35 17.93 8.89
N ALA A 174 2.68 17.96 8.83
CA ALA A 174 3.52 18.13 10.02
C ALA A 174 3.24 19.45 10.76
N ARG A 175 3.11 20.57 10.03
CA ARG A 175 2.78 21.87 10.64
C ARG A 175 1.38 21.94 11.24
N SER A 176 0.43 21.20 10.65
CA SER A 176 -0.96 21.18 11.13
C SER A 176 -1.17 20.23 12.30
N GLY A 177 -0.22 19.34 12.60
CA GLY A 177 -0.38 18.27 13.57
C GLY A 177 -1.50 17.27 13.20
N GLY A 178 -1.87 17.21 11.91
CA GLY A 178 -2.98 16.40 11.39
C GLY A 178 -3.33 16.79 9.94
N THR A 179 -4.52 16.41 9.48
CA THR A 179 -4.99 16.80 8.13
C THR A 179 -5.09 18.33 8.02
N PRO A 180 -4.36 18.94 7.06
CA PRO A 180 -4.39 20.39 6.90
C PRO A 180 -5.78 20.93 6.57
N PRO A 181 -6.13 22.17 6.98
CA PRO A 181 -7.44 22.75 6.77
C PRO A 181 -7.69 23.20 5.32
N PHE A 182 -7.00 22.62 4.34
CA PHE A 182 -7.19 22.93 2.93
C PHE A 182 -8.47 22.26 2.40
N ALA A 183 -9.33 23.02 1.74
CA ALA A 183 -10.60 22.51 1.21
C ALA A 183 -10.40 21.35 0.22
N GLU A 184 -9.32 21.35 -0.54
CA GLU A 184 -8.93 20.25 -1.45
C GLU A 184 -8.62 18.98 -0.65
N THR A 185 -7.73 19.05 0.33
CA THR A 185 -7.29 17.91 1.15
C THR A 185 -8.42 17.32 1.99
N ARG A 186 -9.28 18.17 2.55
CA ARG A 186 -10.47 17.72 3.30
C ARG A 186 -11.47 16.93 2.46
N ARG A 187 -11.51 17.14 1.14
CA ARG A 187 -12.33 16.34 0.20
C ARG A 187 -11.57 15.13 -0.32
N TYR A 188 -10.26 15.25 -0.48
CA TYR A 188 -9.41 14.21 -1.02
C TYR A 188 -9.30 13.00 -0.08
N VAL A 189 -8.95 13.23 1.19
CA VAL A 189 -8.71 12.16 2.17
C VAL A 189 -9.93 11.23 2.30
N PRO A 190 -11.15 11.71 2.60
CA PRO A 190 -12.32 10.82 2.70
C PRO A 190 -12.58 10.04 1.41
N ARG A 191 -12.36 10.64 0.23
CA ARG A 191 -12.56 9.99 -1.06
C ARG A 191 -11.60 8.83 -1.26
N VAL A 192 -10.31 8.99 -0.93
CA VAL A 192 -9.32 7.91 -1.02
C VAL A 192 -9.65 6.79 -0.02
N ILE A 193 -9.95 7.13 1.23
CA ILE A 193 -10.30 6.16 2.27
C ILE A 193 -11.56 5.37 1.86
N GLU A 194 -12.59 6.01 1.35
CA GLU A 194 -13.81 5.34 0.85
C GLU A 194 -13.51 4.36 -0.31
N HIS A 195 -12.62 4.75 -1.25
CA HIS A 195 -12.19 3.85 -2.32
C HIS A 195 -11.38 2.68 -1.78
N PHE A 196 -10.49 2.93 -0.83
CA PHE A 196 -9.68 1.91 -0.18
C PHE A 196 -10.55 0.88 0.56
N GLU A 197 -11.49 1.34 1.39
CA GLU A 197 -12.43 0.48 2.11
C GLU A 197 -13.32 -0.35 1.17
N ARG A 198 -13.79 0.21 0.07
CA ARG A 198 -14.56 -0.52 -0.95
C ARG A 198 -13.75 -1.64 -1.61
N LEU A 199 -12.48 -1.43 -1.85
CA LEU A 199 -11.59 -2.41 -2.48
C LEU A 199 -11.02 -3.41 -1.47
N GLY A 200 -10.93 -3.06 -0.21
CA GLY A 200 -10.48 -3.95 0.88
C GLY A 200 -11.55 -4.90 1.41
N GLY A 201 -12.74 -4.91 0.81
CA GLY A 201 -13.90 -5.63 1.34
C GLY A 201 -14.62 -4.81 2.41
N ARG A 202 -15.95 -4.78 2.35
CA ARG A 202 -16.79 -4.07 3.33
C ARG A 202 -16.49 -4.55 4.75
N ARG A 203 -16.41 -3.62 5.70
CA ARG A 203 -16.82 -3.92 7.07
C ARG A 203 -18.09 -4.78 7.03
N ALA A 204 -18.05 -5.92 7.73
CA ALA A 204 -19.25 -6.67 8.01
C ALA A 204 -20.34 -5.70 8.48
N GLY A 205 -21.48 -5.71 7.82
CA GLY A 205 -22.53 -4.73 8.02
C GLY A 205 -22.89 -4.55 9.48
N ARG A 206 -23.12 -3.29 9.86
CA ARG A 206 -23.87 -2.96 11.07
C ARG A 206 -25.24 -3.61 10.91
N MET A 207 -25.45 -4.75 11.57
CA MET A 207 -26.80 -5.27 11.77
C MET A 207 -27.52 -4.31 12.71
N SER A 208 -28.59 -3.74 12.20
CA SER A 208 -29.57 -2.94 12.96
C SER A 208 -30.25 -3.76 14.03
#